data_fc9efabdf648567bd4f8bd11a77f86c3
#
_entry.id   fc9efabdf648567bd4f8bd11a77f86c3
#
_cell.length_a   1.000
_cell.length_b   1.000
_cell.length_c   1.000
_cell.angle_alpha   90.00
_cell.angle_beta   90.00
_cell.angle_gamma   90.00
#
_symmetry.space_group_name_H-M   'P 1'
#
loop_
_entity.id
_entity.type
_entity.pdbx_description
1 polymer ?
#
loop_
_entity_poly.entity_id
_entity_poly.type
_entity_poly.pdbx_seq_one_letter_code
_entity_poly.pdbx_strand_id
1 'polypeptide(L)' 'MKIETDYIKLDSFLKAENIVASGGEAKILIADGGVRVNGEVETRRGRKLRVGDRVEAGGETLVVE' A
#
# COMPACT_ATOMS: atom_id res chain seq x y z
N MET A 1 5.90 6.64 -5.14
CA MET A 1 4.81 7.44 -5.74
C MET A 1 4.64 8.76 -5.01
N LYS A 2 4.53 9.82 -5.75
CA LYS A 2 4.32 11.16 -5.18
C LYS A 2 2.82 11.43 -5.02
N ILE A 3 2.40 11.84 -3.82
CA ILE A 3 0.99 12.19 -3.56
C ILE A 3 0.84 13.71 -3.44
N GLU A 4 -0.34 14.22 -3.81
CA GLU A 4 -0.67 15.63 -3.73
C GLU A 4 -1.63 15.94 -2.58
N THR A 5 -1.98 14.90 -1.82
CA THR A 5 -2.89 14.98 -0.67
C THR A 5 -2.13 14.69 0.61
N ASP A 6 -2.77 14.89 1.75
CA ASP A 6 -2.15 14.62 3.05
C ASP A 6 -1.85 13.15 3.26
N TYR A 7 -2.60 12.27 2.61
CA TYR A 7 -2.43 10.83 2.74
C TYR A 7 -2.99 10.13 1.50
N ILE A 8 -2.64 8.86 1.36
CA ILE A 8 -3.26 7.96 0.39
C ILE A 8 -3.61 6.66 1.13
N LYS A 9 -4.75 6.06 0.81
CA LYS A 9 -5.11 4.77 1.40
C LYS A 9 -4.23 3.67 0.81
N LEU A 10 -3.91 2.66 1.62
CA LEU A 10 -3.03 1.56 1.23
C LEU A 10 -3.50 0.85 -0.04
N ASP A 11 -4.79 0.51 -0.14
CA ASP A 11 -5.33 -0.14 -1.33
C ASP A 11 -5.18 0.73 -2.59
N SER A 12 -5.42 2.02 -2.46
CA SER A 12 -5.24 2.97 -3.56
C SER A 12 -3.78 3.09 -3.98
N PHE A 13 -2.87 3.07 -3.03
CA PHE A 13 -1.43 3.11 -3.29
C PHE A 13 -0.97 1.88 -4.07
N LEU A 14 -1.38 0.70 -3.64
CA LEU A 14 -1.02 -0.55 -4.31
C LEU A 14 -1.54 -0.58 -5.76
N LYS A 15 -2.74 -0.08 -5.98
CA LYS A 15 -3.32 0.01 -7.31
C LYS A 15 -2.58 1.03 -8.18
N ALA A 16 -2.28 2.20 -7.62
CA ALA A 16 -1.56 3.26 -8.34
C ALA A 16 -0.14 2.84 -8.75
N GLU A 17 0.52 2.01 -7.93
CA GLU A 17 1.85 1.50 -8.21
C GLU A 17 1.85 0.21 -9.03
N ASN A 18 0.69 -0.22 -9.50
CA ASN A 18 0.51 -1.44 -10.30
C ASN A 18 0.94 -2.72 -9.60
N ILE A 19 0.95 -2.73 -8.27
CA ILE A 19 1.18 -3.95 -7.49
C ILE A 19 -0.04 -4.86 -7.64
N VAL A 20 -1.22 -4.26 -7.71
CA VAL A 20 -2.49 -4.96 -7.96
C VAL A 20 -3.24 -4.26 -9.09
N ALA A 21 -4.14 -4.99 -9.75
CA ALA A 21 -4.93 -4.47 -10.86
C ALA A 21 -6.25 -3.84 -10.42
N SER A 22 -6.75 -4.21 -9.23
CA SER A 22 -8.07 -3.76 -8.76
C SER A 22 -8.09 -3.65 -7.23
N GLY A 23 -9.12 -2.96 -6.72
CA GLY A 23 -9.33 -2.86 -5.28
C GLY A 23 -9.63 -4.21 -4.63
N GLY A 24 -10.33 -5.11 -5.33
CA GLY A 24 -10.60 -6.45 -4.83
C GLY A 24 -9.34 -7.28 -4.66
N GLU A 25 -8.42 -7.16 -5.61
CA GLU A 25 -7.13 -7.83 -5.53
C GLU A 25 -6.28 -7.25 -4.39
N ALA A 26 -6.31 -5.95 -4.20
CA ALA A 26 -5.63 -5.29 -3.08
C ALA A 26 -6.17 -5.80 -1.75
N LYS A 27 -7.49 -5.94 -1.63
CA LYS A 27 -8.14 -6.44 -0.41
C LYS A 27 -7.61 -7.83 -0.04
N ILE A 28 -7.53 -8.73 -1.03
CA ILE A 28 -7.06 -10.09 -0.81
C ILE A 28 -5.59 -10.09 -0.38
N LEU A 29 -4.75 -9.36 -1.08
CA LEU A 29 -3.32 -9.29 -0.79
C LEU A 29 -3.06 -8.75 0.62
N ILE A 30 -3.75 -7.69 1.01
CA ILE A 30 -3.60 -7.06 2.32
C ILE A 30 -4.11 -8.00 3.42
N ALA A 31 -5.30 -8.59 3.24
CA ALA A 31 -5.89 -9.48 4.23
C ALA A 31 -5.06 -10.73 4.46
N ASP A 32 -4.38 -11.21 3.44
CA ASP A 32 -3.51 -12.39 3.54
C ASP A 32 -2.14 -12.11 4.17
N GLY A 33 -1.89 -10.86 4.55
CA GLY A 33 -0.61 -10.48 5.15
C GLY A 33 0.51 -10.27 4.15
N GLY A 34 0.18 -10.09 2.87
CA GLY A 34 1.17 -9.89 1.81
C GLY A 34 1.73 -8.48 1.72
N VAL A 35 1.32 -7.58 2.60
CA VAL A 35 1.73 -6.18 2.57
C VAL A 35 2.29 -5.78 3.94
N ARG A 36 3.44 -5.12 3.93
CA ARG A 36 4.03 -4.53 5.14
C ARG A 36 4.14 -3.03 4.97
N VAL A 37 3.86 -2.31 6.04
CA VAL A 37 4.05 -0.86 6.10
C VAL A 37 5.05 -0.57 7.21
N ASN A 38 6.15 0.08 6.85
CA ASN A 38 7.23 0.38 7.78
C ASN A 38 7.73 -0.86 8.53
N GLY A 39 7.80 -2.00 7.83
CA GLY A 39 8.31 -3.25 8.38
C GLY A 39 7.30 -4.11 9.11
N GLU A 40 6.08 -3.65 9.26
CA GLU A 40 5.01 -4.38 9.97
C GLU A 40 3.90 -4.80 9.01
N VAL A 41 3.42 -6.04 9.17
CA VAL A 41 2.29 -6.54 8.37
C VAL A 41 1.07 -5.66 8.63
N GLU A 42 0.45 -5.18 7.55
CA GLU A 42 -0.76 -4.39 7.62
C GLU A 42 -1.90 -5.16 6.96
N THR A 43 -2.99 -5.36 7.68
CA THR A 43 -4.16 -6.08 7.17
C THR A 43 -5.36 -5.18 6.89
N ARG A 44 -5.23 -3.88 7.15
CA ARG A 44 -6.30 -2.91 6.89
C ARG A 44 -6.08 -2.24 5.55
N ARG A 45 -6.97 -2.47 4.61
CA ARG A 45 -6.85 -1.86 3.27
C ARG A 45 -7.02 -0.34 3.29
N GLY A 46 -7.71 0.19 4.28
CA GLY A 46 -7.93 1.62 4.42
C GLY A 46 -6.87 2.36 5.22
N ARG A 47 -5.75 1.70 5.54
CA ARG A 47 -4.66 2.37 6.24
C ARG A 47 -4.20 3.62 5.49
N LYS A 48 -4.14 4.74 6.19
CA LYS A 48 -3.66 6.00 5.62
C LYS A 48 -2.14 6.04 5.60
N LEU A 49 -1.59 6.15 4.40
CA LEU A 49 -0.15 6.28 4.19
C LEU A 49 0.20 7.75 4.01
N ARG A 50 1.30 8.16 4.58
CA ARG A 50 1.79 9.54 4.48
C ARG A 50 3.17 9.56 3.86
N VAL A 51 3.62 10.73 3.44
CA VAL A 51 4.96 10.92 2.89
C VAL A 51 6.00 10.34 3.84
N GLY A 52 6.88 9.51 3.31
CA GLY A 52 7.91 8.84 4.08
C GLY A 52 7.59 7.41 4.48
N ASP A 53 6.32 7.00 4.40
CA ASP A 53 5.95 5.62 4.70
C ASP A 53 6.49 4.67 3.65
N ARG A 54 7.02 3.52 4.09
CA ARG A 54 7.50 2.45 3.22
C ARG A 54 6.50 1.33 3.16
N VAL A 55 6.23 0.87 1.94
CA VAL A 55 5.31 -0.23 1.69
C VAL A 55 6.06 -1.35 0.99
N GLU A 56 5.99 -2.55 1.53
CA GLU A 56 6.58 -3.75 0.94
C GLU A 56 5.45 -4.66 0.48
N ALA A 57 5.42 -4.96 -0.80
CA ALA A 57 4.41 -5.83 -1.41
C ALA A 57 4.91 -6.33 -2.76
N GLY A 58 4.53 -7.56 -3.11
CA GLY A 58 4.88 -8.13 -4.40
C GLY A 58 6.38 -8.24 -4.67
N GLY A 59 7.19 -8.35 -3.62
CA GLY A 59 8.64 -8.40 -3.75
C GLY A 59 9.30 -7.04 -3.96
N GLU A 60 8.55 -5.96 -3.86
CA GLU A 60 9.04 -4.60 -4.05
C GLU A 60 8.92 -3.79 -2.77
N THR A 61 9.79 -2.81 -2.62
CA THR A 61 9.72 -1.81 -1.55
C THR A 61 9.50 -0.45 -2.19
N LEU A 62 8.41 0.20 -1.80
CA LEU A 62 8.00 1.48 -2.36
C LEU A 62 7.87 2.52 -1.25
N VAL A 63 8.20 3.77 -1.55
CA VAL A 63 8.12 4.86 -0.58
C VAL A 63 7.09 5.88 -1.07
N VAL A 64 6.24 6.35 -0.17
CA VAL A 64 5.29 7.42 -0.45
C VAL A 64 6.05 8.76 -0.43
N GLU A 65 5.92 9.50 -1.51
CA GLU A 65 6.65 10.76 -1.69
C GLU A 65 5.74 11.98 -1.68
#